data_4f0c5906c23810635cb28318e6fcd7b6
#
_entry.id   4f0c5906c23810635cb28318e6fcd7b6
#
_cell.length_a   1.000
_cell.length_b   1.000
_cell.length_c   1.000
_cell.angle_alpha   90.00
_cell.angle_beta   90.00
_cell.angle_gamma   90.00
#
_symmetry.space_group_name_H-M   'P 1'
#
loop_
_entity.id
_entity.type
_entity.pdbx_description
1 polymer ?
#
loop_
_entity_poly.entity_id
_entity_poly.type
_entity_poly.pdbx_seq_one_letter_code
_entity_poly.pdbx_strand_id
1 'polypeptide(L)'
;VVYRRVSNTINLHEKQRRLISAVLDEMFEKEKNSHILVDILSQVTEFRSGMGREHITNINIITELLLAKLMEKTDRYALTKKDVYLIATASALHDIGKVEINRDILNKPGKLTPEEFEEVKKHTVLGAEIVMNIHEYHNEPLVKYAYQICLYHHEKYDGKGYPKGLKGEEIPIAAQV
;
A
#
# COMPACT_ATOMS: atom_id res chain seq x y z
N VAL A 1 -39.98 18.41 -36.77
CA VAL A 1 -39.53 17.07 -36.37
C VAL A 1 -38.01 17.03 -36.20
N VAL A 2 -37.19 17.49 -37.14
CA VAL A 2 -35.71 17.47 -37.10
C VAL A 2 -35.18 18.27 -35.95
N TYR A 3 -35.59 19.50 -35.75
CA TYR A 3 -35.17 20.39 -34.68
C TYR A 3 -35.34 19.73 -33.28
N ARG A 4 -36.49 19.13 -33.02
CA ARG A 4 -36.82 18.47 -31.76
C ARG A 4 -35.93 17.25 -31.52
N ARG A 5 -35.56 16.51 -32.56
CA ARG A 5 -34.63 15.36 -32.44
C ARG A 5 -33.21 15.84 -32.12
N VAL A 6 -32.71 16.86 -32.80
CA VAL A 6 -31.40 17.44 -32.55
C VAL A 6 -31.31 17.99 -31.13
N SER A 7 -32.32 18.76 -30.70
CA SER A 7 -32.35 19.30 -29.31
C SER A 7 -32.38 18.18 -28.27
N ASN A 8 -33.16 17.12 -28.48
CA ASN A 8 -33.18 15.97 -27.56
C ASN A 8 -31.81 15.24 -27.52
N THR A 9 -31.12 15.11 -28.64
CA THR A 9 -29.81 14.47 -28.70
C THR A 9 -28.75 15.33 -27.96
N ILE A 10 -28.76 16.65 -28.14
CA ILE A 10 -27.86 17.57 -27.44
C ILE A 10 -28.10 17.49 -25.93
N ASN A 11 -29.36 17.56 -25.48
CA ASN A 11 -29.71 17.44 -24.07
C ASN A 11 -29.29 16.10 -23.46
N LEU A 12 -29.41 15.00 -24.23
CA LEU A 12 -28.96 13.68 -23.77
C LEU A 12 -27.45 13.63 -23.59
N HIS A 13 -26.69 14.17 -24.54
CA HIS A 13 -25.23 14.26 -24.44
C HIS A 13 -24.76 15.13 -23.28
N GLU A 14 -25.41 16.26 -23.03
CA GLU A 14 -25.10 17.11 -21.88
C GLU A 14 -25.39 16.38 -20.57
N LYS A 15 -26.51 15.67 -20.49
CA LYS A 15 -26.88 14.88 -19.31
C LYS A 15 -25.89 13.74 -19.06
N GLN A 16 -25.45 13.05 -20.11
CA GLN A 16 -24.41 12.02 -20.02
C GLN A 16 -23.07 12.59 -19.55
N ARG A 17 -22.62 13.73 -20.09
CA ARG A 17 -21.39 14.40 -19.65
C ARG A 17 -21.44 14.79 -18.19
N ARG A 18 -22.55 15.37 -17.72
CA ARG A 18 -22.74 15.72 -16.30
C ARG A 18 -22.70 14.49 -15.40
N LEU A 19 -23.33 13.39 -15.82
CA LEU A 19 -23.31 12.13 -15.06
C LEU A 19 -21.91 11.54 -14.99
N ILE A 20 -21.19 11.52 -16.11
CA ILE A 20 -19.80 11.03 -16.15
C ILE A 20 -18.91 11.90 -15.23
N SER A 21 -19.02 13.23 -15.29
CA SER A 21 -18.28 14.13 -14.41
C SER A 21 -18.58 13.83 -12.94
N ALA A 22 -19.84 13.74 -12.56
CA ALA A 22 -20.24 13.45 -11.18
C ALA A 22 -19.70 12.10 -10.68
N VAL A 23 -19.72 11.06 -11.52
CA VAL A 23 -19.15 9.74 -11.18
C VAL A 23 -17.64 9.82 -11.02
N LEU A 24 -16.95 10.56 -11.90
CA LEU A 24 -15.50 10.75 -11.80
C LEU A 24 -15.12 11.53 -10.53
N ASP A 25 -15.88 12.59 -10.20
CA ASP A 25 -15.67 13.37 -8.98
C ASP A 25 -15.88 12.51 -7.72
N GLU A 26 -16.93 11.68 -7.69
CA GLU A 26 -17.19 10.75 -6.58
C GLU A 26 -16.09 9.69 -6.45
N MET A 27 -15.62 9.14 -7.57
CA MET A 27 -14.51 8.18 -7.57
C MET A 27 -13.23 8.82 -7.04
N PHE A 28 -12.91 10.04 -7.47
CA PHE A 28 -11.73 10.78 -7.03
C PHE A 28 -11.77 11.07 -5.53
N GLU A 29 -12.90 11.54 -5.00
CA GLU A 29 -13.07 11.79 -3.56
C GLU A 29 -12.97 10.50 -2.73
N LYS A 30 -13.51 9.40 -3.22
CA LYS A 30 -13.41 8.09 -2.57
C LYS A 30 -11.95 7.60 -2.50
N GLU A 31 -11.22 7.73 -3.60
CA GLU A 31 -9.80 7.35 -3.68
C GLU A 31 -8.94 8.20 -2.74
N LYS A 32 -9.15 9.51 -2.75
CA LYS A 32 -8.49 10.48 -1.85
C LYS A 32 -8.77 10.17 -0.37
N ASN A 33 -10.01 9.86 -0.01
CA ASN A 33 -10.38 9.52 1.36
C ASN A 33 -9.70 8.22 1.82
N SER A 34 -9.58 7.23 0.92
CA SER A 34 -8.85 5.98 1.22
C SER A 34 -7.37 6.25 1.50
N HIS A 35 -6.73 7.12 0.71
CA HIS A 35 -5.35 7.54 0.93
C HIS A 35 -5.15 8.22 2.30
N ILE A 36 -6.03 9.16 2.63
CA ILE A 36 -5.99 9.87 3.91
C ILE A 36 -6.09 8.89 5.09
N LEU A 37 -6.96 7.89 5.01
CA LEU A 37 -7.11 6.88 6.06
C LEU A 37 -5.85 6.02 6.22
N VAL A 38 -5.25 5.58 5.12
CA VAL A 38 -3.98 4.84 5.14
C VAL A 38 -2.88 5.69 5.76
N ASP A 39 -2.75 6.96 5.37
CA ASP A 39 -1.77 7.89 5.92
C ASP A 39 -1.95 8.10 7.42
N ILE A 40 -3.20 8.24 7.89
CA ILE A 40 -3.48 8.39 9.33
C ILE A 40 -3.07 7.14 10.09
N LEU A 41 -3.43 5.94 9.61
CA LEU A 41 -3.07 4.67 10.24
C LEU A 41 -1.56 4.49 10.31
N SER A 42 -0.87 4.78 9.22
CA SER A 42 0.59 4.70 9.15
C SER A 42 1.26 5.66 10.12
N GLN A 43 0.77 6.90 10.22
CA GLN A 43 1.29 7.89 11.17
C GLN A 43 1.10 7.46 12.63
N VAL A 44 -0.01 6.81 12.98
CA VAL A 44 -0.23 6.28 14.34
C VAL A 44 0.82 5.22 14.66
N THR A 45 1.15 4.36 13.69
CA THR A 45 2.16 3.31 13.85
C THR A 45 3.56 3.91 13.99
N GLU A 46 3.93 4.83 13.13
CA GLU A 46 5.22 5.52 13.15
C GLU A 46 5.44 6.34 14.43
N PHE A 47 4.37 6.96 14.96
CA PHE A 47 4.44 7.66 16.25
C PHE A 47 4.84 6.72 17.39
N ARG A 48 4.42 5.45 17.34
CA ARG A 48 4.82 4.45 18.34
C ARG A 48 6.30 4.05 18.25
N SER A 49 6.84 4.02 17.06
CA SER A 49 8.24 3.62 16.78
C SER A 49 9.22 4.79 16.76
N GLY A 50 8.75 6.02 17.01
CA GLY A 50 9.62 7.22 17.06
C GLY A 50 10.10 7.70 15.70
N MET A 51 9.60 7.13 14.60
CA MET A 51 9.85 7.60 13.24
C MET A 51 8.90 8.74 12.85
N GLY A 52 9.32 9.61 11.94
CA GLY A 52 8.55 10.80 11.58
C GLY A 52 7.68 10.63 10.33
N ARG A 53 6.71 11.55 10.15
CA ARG A 53 5.82 11.63 8.97
C ARG A 53 6.57 11.60 7.63
N GLU A 54 7.75 12.22 7.55
CA GLU A 54 8.56 12.27 6.33
C GLU A 54 8.96 10.89 5.83
N HIS A 55 9.10 9.92 6.73
CA HIS A 55 9.44 8.54 6.38
C HIS A 55 8.38 7.89 5.47
N ILE A 56 7.10 7.98 5.85
CA ILE A 56 5.98 7.41 5.07
C ILE A 56 5.89 8.06 3.69
N THR A 57 5.94 9.39 3.64
CA THR A 57 5.87 10.13 2.38
C THR A 57 7.01 9.73 1.45
N ASN A 58 8.22 9.59 1.97
CA ASN A 58 9.38 9.19 1.18
C ASN A 58 9.24 7.75 0.66
N ILE A 59 8.76 6.81 1.48
CA ILE A 59 8.51 5.42 1.06
C ILE A 59 7.52 5.40 -0.11
N ASN A 60 6.38 6.08 0.01
CA ASN A 60 5.37 6.09 -1.04
C ASN A 60 5.92 6.63 -2.36
N ILE A 61 6.62 7.78 -2.31
CA ILE A 61 7.21 8.41 -3.50
C ILE A 61 8.29 7.51 -4.12
N ILE A 62 9.18 6.95 -3.32
CA ILE A 62 10.26 6.10 -3.81
C ILE A 62 9.69 4.83 -4.43
N THR A 63 8.73 4.19 -3.78
CA THR A 63 8.05 2.99 -4.30
C THR A 63 7.39 3.27 -5.65
N GLU A 64 6.65 4.38 -5.76
CA GLU A 64 6.01 4.77 -7.02
C GLU A 64 7.03 5.00 -8.13
N LEU A 65 8.09 5.77 -7.85
CA LEU A 65 9.15 6.04 -8.82
C LEU A 65 9.89 4.79 -9.27
N LEU A 66 10.22 3.88 -8.34
CA LEU A 66 10.90 2.62 -8.66
C LEU A 66 10.03 1.72 -9.54
N LEU A 67 8.76 1.55 -9.19
CA LEU A 67 7.83 0.73 -9.97
C LEU A 67 7.53 1.34 -11.34
N ALA A 68 7.33 2.67 -11.43
CA ALA A 68 7.16 3.35 -12.70
C ALA A 68 8.37 3.14 -13.61
N LYS A 69 9.59 3.24 -13.03
CA LYS A 69 10.83 3.00 -13.77
C LYS A 69 11.03 1.55 -14.17
N LEU A 70 10.58 0.61 -13.34
CA LEU A 70 10.58 -0.81 -13.65
C LEU A 70 9.67 -1.12 -14.83
N MET A 71 8.47 -0.57 -14.89
CA MET A 71 7.53 -0.72 -16.00
C MET A 71 8.10 -0.22 -17.35
N GLU A 72 8.94 0.83 -17.34
CA GLU A 72 9.62 1.29 -18.55
C GLU A 72 10.68 0.30 -19.05
N LYS A 73 11.25 -0.50 -18.16
CA LYS A 73 12.36 -1.39 -18.46
C LYS A 73 11.94 -2.82 -18.79
N THR A 74 10.81 -3.28 -18.27
CA THR A 74 10.38 -4.67 -18.44
C THR A 74 8.89 -4.86 -18.21
N ASP A 75 8.28 -5.73 -19.02
CA ASP A 75 6.87 -6.16 -18.88
C ASP A 75 6.73 -7.42 -18.01
N ARG A 76 7.83 -7.89 -17.43
CA ARG A 76 7.92 -9.17 -16.71
C ARG A 76 6.87 -9.33 -15.61
N TYR A 77 6.59 -8.25 -14.88
CA TYR A 77 5.69 -8.27 -13.73
C TYR A 77 4.24 -7.92 -14.09
N ALA A 78 3.98 -7.63 -15.38
CA ALA A 78 2.65 -7.27 -15.89
C ALA A 78 1.94 -6.19 -15.06
N LEU A 79 2.70 -5.25 -14.49
CA LEU A 79 2.17 -4.17 -13.65
C LEU A 79 1.40 -3.17 -14.49
N THR A 80 0.28 -2.71 -13.98
CA THR A 80 -0.47 -1.56 -14.51
C THR A 80 -0.17 -0.30 -13.69
N LYS A 81 -0.51 0.87 -14.20
CA LYS A 81 -0.44 2.12 -13.41
C LYS A 81 -1.27 2.06 -12.13
N LYS A 82 -2.38 1.33 -12.17
CA LYS A 82 -3.21 1.10 -11.00
C LYS A 82 -2.47 0.26 -9.94
N ASP A 83 -1.74 -0.77 -10.38
CA ASP A 83 -0.95 -1.60 -9.46
C ASP A 83 0.16 -0.78 -8.79
N VAL A 84 0.86 0.06 -9.56
CA VAL A 84 1.88 0.98 -9.02
C VAL A 84 1.31 1.87 -7.93
N TYR A 85 0.18 2.52 -8.20
CA TYR A 85 -0.53 3.36 -7.23
C TYR A 85 -0.95 2.58 -5.97
N LEU A 86 -1.53 1.39 -6.13
CA LEU A 86 -1.98 0.56 -5.01
C LEU A 86 -0.81 0.04 -4.18
N ILE A 87 0.30 -0.37 -4.81
CA ILE A 87 1.51 -0.82 -4.10
C ILE A 87 2.13 0.34 -3.34
N ALA A 88 2.26 1.52 -3.94
CA ALA A 88 2.76 2.71 -3.27
C ALA A 88 1.88 3.11 -2.07
N THR A 89 0.56 3.08 -2.21
CA THR A 89 -0.37 3.30 -1.10
C THR A 89 -0.20 2.25 0.00
N ALA A 90 -0.11 0.97 -0.37
CA ALA A 90 0.02 -0.14 0.56
C ALA A 90 1.36 -0.11 1.32
N SER A 91 2.43 0.44 0.72
CA SER A 91 3.76 0.50 1.34
C SER A 91 3.77 1.30 2.64
N ALA A 92 2.85 2.26 2.80
CA ALA A 92 2.66 2.98 4.05
C ALA A 92 2.29 2.08 5.25
N LEU A 93 1.74 0.89 5.00
CA LEU A 93 1.29 -0.05 6.03
C LEU A 93 2.34 -1.10 6.41
N HIS A 94 3.54 -1.09 5.82
CA HIS A 94 4.56 -2.14 6.01
C HIS A 94 4.81 -2.49 7.49
N ASP A 95 4.80 -1.49 8.33
CA ASP A 95 5.13 -1.55 9.76
C ASP A 95 3.90 -1.58 10.68
N ILE A 96 2.66 -1.75 10.16
CA ILE A 96 1.43 -1.71 10.97
C ILE A 96 1.47 -2.71 12.13
N GLY A 97 2.14 -3.85 11.96
CA GLY A 97 2.28 -4.87 13.00
C GLY A 97 3.11 -4.44 14.22
N LYS A 98 3.84 -3.33 14.15
CA LYS A 98 4.54 -2.76 15.31
C LYS A 98 3.58 -2.32 16.43
N VAL A 99 2.29 -2.19 16.15
CA VAL A 99 1.29 -1.90 17.19
C VAL A 99 1.19 -3.01 18.24
N GLU A 100 1.51 -4.24 17.87
CA GLU A 100 1.48 -5.41 18.74
C GLU A 100 2.83 -5.66 19.46
N ILE A 101 3.89 -4.97 19.07
CA ILE A 101 5.22 -5.15 19.68
C ILE A 101 5.33 -4.31 20.94
N ASN A 102 6.00 -4.87 21.96
CA ASN A 102 6.25 -4.16 23.22
C ASN A 102 7.00 -2.85 22.97
N ARG A 103 6.42 -1.75 23.47
CA ARG A 103 6.95 -0.40 23.28
C ARG A 103 8.35 -0.22 23.91
N ASP A 104 8.64 -0.90 25.01
CA ASP A 104 9.95 -0.80 25.67
C ASP A 104 11.05 -1.42 24.84
N ILE A 105 10.72 -2.46 24.05
CA ILE A 105 11.64 -3.06 23.08
C ILE A 105 11.83 -2.14 21.88
N LEU A 106 10.72 -1.61 21.30
CA LEU A 106 10.79 -0.73 20.13
C LEU A 106 11.59 0.55 20.39
N ASN A 107 11.44 1.12 21.59
CA ASN A 107 12.07 2.40 21.94
C ASN A 107 13.29 2.21 22.86
N LYS A 108 13.84 1.01 22.95
CA LYS A 108 15.01 0.74 23.78
C LYS A 108 16.20 1.58 23.37
N PRO A 109 16.79 2.37 24.28
CA PRO A 109 18.01 3.07 23.97
C PRO A 109 19.17 2.09 23.83
N GLY A 110 19.68 1.90 22.60
CA GLY A 110 20.79 1.02 22.32
C GLY A 110 20.44 -0.19 21.45
N LYS A 111 21.33 -1.19 21.45
CA LYS A 111 21.14 -2.39 20.63
C LYS A 111 20.15 -3.35 21.29
N LEU A 112 19.30 -3.96 20.47
CA LEU A 112 18.43 -5.05 20.90
C LEU A 112 19.27 -6.32 21.19
N THR A 113 18.83 -7.11 22.15
CA THR A 113 19.34 -8.49 22.31
C THR A 113 18.85 -9.36 21.16
N PRO A 114 19.44 -10.54 20.93
CA PRO A 114 18.92 -11.48 19.93
C PRO A 114 17.45 -11.83 20.15
N GLU A 115 17.03 -12.04 21.40
CA GLU A 115 15.65 -12.39 21.76
C GLU A 115 14.70 -11.21 21.50
N GLU A 116 15.09 -9.99 21.85
CA GLU A 116 14.31 -8.77 21.56
C GLU A 116 14.20 -8.55 20.04
N PHE A 117 15.26 -8.84 19.30
CA PHE A 117 15.21 -8.73 17.84
C PHE A 117 14.27 -9.76 17.22
N GLU A 118 14.24 -11.01 17.71
CA GLU A 118 13.26 -12.01 17.29
C GLU A 118 11.82 -11.55 17.60
N GLU A 119 11.60 -10.86 18.73
CA GLU A 119 10.28 -10.28 19.04
C GLU A 119 9.90 -9.19 18.04
N VAL A 120 10.82 -8.27 17.72
CA VAL A 120 10.57 -7.21 16.74
C VAL A 120 10.26 -7.79 15.35
N LYS A 121 10.92 -8.85 14.92
CA LYS A 121 10.66 -9.50 13.63
C LYS A 121 9.20 -9.93 13.46
N LYS A 122 8.50 -10.24 14.56
CA LYS A 122 7.10 -10.66 14.51
C LYS A 122 6.17 -9.61 13.91
N HIS A 123 6.56 -8.32 13.89
CA HIS A 123 5.74 -7.27 13.31
C HIS A 123 5.35 -7.57 11.86
N THR A 124 6.18 -8.30 11.10
CA THR A 124 5.88 -8.67 9.72
C THR A 124 4.67 -9.61 9.63
N VAL A 125 4.66 -10.64 10.46
CA VAL A 125 3.56 -11.61 10.52
C VAL A 125 2.31 -10.98 11.12
N LEU A 126 2.47 -10.28 12.25
CA LEU A 126 1.37 -9.57 12.93
C LEU A 126 0.71 -8.52 12.03
N GLY A 127 1.52 -7.77 11.28
CA GLY A 127 1.00 -6.80 10.30
C GLY A 127 0.19 -7.46 9.18
N ALA A 128 0.69 -8.58 8.66
CA ALA A 128 -0.03 -9.36 7.67
C ALA A 128 -1.36 -9.92 8.22
N GLU A 129 -1.37 -10.38 9.46
CA GLU A 129 -2.58 -10.86 10.15
C GLU A 129 -3.59 -9.72 10.37
N ILE A 130 -3.14 -8.54 10.83
CA ILE A 130 -4.01 -7.36 11.00
C ILE A 130 -4.70 -7.03 9.68
N VAL A 131 -3.96 -6.97 8.58
CA VAL A 131 -4.50 -6.65 7.25
C VAL A 131 -5.50 -7.71 6.79
N MET A 132 -5.23 -9.01 7.02
CA MET A 132 -6.10 -10.10 6.60
C MET A 132 -7.32 -10.33 7.48
N ASN A 133 -7.33 -9.83 8.72
CA ASN A 133 -8.49 -9.93 9.61
C ASN A 133 -9.70 -9.11 9.13
N ILE A 134 -9.53 -8.26 8.14
CA ILE A 134 -10.62 -7.53 7.49
C ILE A 134 -11.27 -8.42 6.43
N HIS A 135 -12.01 -9.44 6.87
CA HIS A 135 -12.52 -10.52 6.00
C HIS A 135 -13.34 -10.05 4.79
N GLU A 136 -14.05 -8.95 4.90
CA GLU A 136 -14.87 -8.41 3.81
C GLU A 136 -14.03 -7.92 2.62
N TYR A 137 -12.78 -7.50 2.87
CA TYR A 137 -11.91 -6.86 1.87
C TYR A 137 -10.66 -7.67 1.51
N HIS A 138 -10.50 -8.89 2.02
CA HIS A 138 -9.29 -9.70 1.77
C HIS A 138 -9.03 -10.00 0.27
N ASN A 139 -10.05 -9.88 -0.59
CA ASN A 139 -9.92 -10.04 -2.03
C ASN A 139 -9.54 -8.74 -2.77
N GLU A 140 -9.63 -7.59 -2.10
CA GLU A 140 -9.28 -6.31 -2.71
C GLU A 140 -7.78 -6.23 -3.03
N PRO A 141 -7.39 -5.70 -4.20
CA PRO A 141 -5.99 -5.61 -4.59
C PRO A 141 -5.13 -4.84 -3.58
N LEU A 142 -5.62 -3.74 -3.01
CA LEU A 142 -4.91 -2.97 -1.99
C LEU A 142 -4.56 -3.83 -0.77
N VAL A 143 -5.52 -4.64 -0.29
CA VAL A 143 -5.34 -5.51 0.88
C VAL A 143 -4.34 -6.62 0.57
N LYS A 144 -4.38 -7.19 -0.64
CA LYS A 144 -3.40 -8.20 -1.09
C LYS A 144 -1.98 -7.64 -1.15
N TYR A 145 -1.81 -6.43 -1.68
CA TYR A 145 -0.50 -5.78 -1.69
C TYR A 145 -0.03 -5.43 -0.29
N ALA A 146 -0.90 -4.87 0.56
CA ALA A 146 -0.56 -4.58 1.95
C ALA A 146 -0.14 -5.83 2.71
N TYR A 147 -0.85 -6.98 2.53
CA TYR A 147 -0.45 -8.26 3.10
C TYR A 147 0.95 -8.69 2.66
N GLN A 148 1.23 -8.63 1.35
CA GLN A 148 2.54 -9.01 0.83
C GLN A 148 3.65 -8.11 1.37
N ILE A 149 3.42 -6.82 1.42
CA ILE A 149 4.38 -5.84 1.92
C ILE A 149 4.61 -6.05 3.41
N CYS A 150 3.57 -6.12 4.24
CA CYS A 150 3.71 -6.38 5.67
C CYS A 150 4.52 -7.64 5.93
N LEU A 151 4.21 -8.73 5.22
CA LEU A 151 4.83 -10.02 5.47
C LEU A 151 6.27 -10.10 4.98
N TYR A 152 6.62 -9.46 3.85
CA TYR A 152 7.85 -9.76 3.12
C TYR A 152 8.82 -8.58 2.94
N HIS A 153 8.54 -7.37 3.45
CA HIS A 153 9.41 -6.20 3.25
C HIS A 153 10.79 -6.32 3.91
N HIS A 154 10.99 -7.30 4.79
CA HIS A 154 12.28 -7.64 5.36
C HIS A 154 12.93 -8.88 4.73
N GLU A 155 12.32 -9.46 3.69
CA GLU A 155 13.01 -10.48 2.91
C GLU A 155 14.18 -9.87 2.13
N LYS A 156 15.18 -10.66 1.87
CA LYS A 156 16.38 -10.22 1.16
C LYS A 156 16.59 -11.09 -0.08
N TYR A 157 17.01 -10.48 -1.17
CA TYR A 157 17.24 -11.17 -2.43
C TYR A 157 18.18 -12.37 -2.31
N ASP A 158 19.11 -12.35 -1.33
CA ASP A 158 20.03 -13.44 -1.02
C ASP A 158 19.45 -14.57 -0.14
N GLY A 159 18.19 -14.45 0.29
CA GLY A 159 17.49 -15.40 1.14
C GLY A 159 17.84 -15.31 2.62
N LYS A 160 18.57 -14.27 3.05
CA LYS A 160 18.93 -14.04 4.46
C LYS A 160 17.97 -13.08 5.17
N GLY A 161 16.82 -12.84 4.57
CA GLY A 161 15.74 -12.05 5.14
C GLY A 161 14.86 -12.84 6.11
N TYR A 162 13.75 -12.26 6.47
CA TYR A 162 12.73 -12.88 7.33
C TYR A 162 11.34 -12.38 6.89
N PRO A 163 10.25 -13.08 7.24
CA PRO A 163 10.14 -14.23 8.16
C PRO A 163 10.31 -15.59 7.48
N LYS A 164 10.29 -15.68 6.13
CA LYS A 164 10.30 -16.96 5.38
C LYS A 164 11.66 -17.31 4.79
N GLY A 165 12.59 -16.35 4.68
CA GLY A 165 13.87 -16.53 4.01
C GLY A 165 13.71 -16.73 2.49
N LEU A 166 12.74 -16.05 1.88
CA LEU A 166 12.49 -16.08 0.44
C LEU A 166 13.71 -15.55 -0.32
N LYS A 167 13.97 -16.11 -1.51
CA LYS A 167 15.12 -15.75 -2.30
C LYS A 167 14.74 -15.30 -3.70
N GLY A 168 15.37 -14.22 -4.14
CA GLY A 168 15.20 -13.74 -5.51
C GLY A 168 13.73 -13.43 -5.82
N GLU A 169 13.22 -14.10 -6.84
CA GLU A 169 11.87 -13.88 -7.37
C GLU A 169 10.74 -14.55 -6.57
N GLU A 170 11.08 -15.34 -5.57
CA GLU A 170 10.08 -15.82 -4.62
C GLU A 170 9.49 -14.68 -3.79
N ILE A 171 10.24 -13.56 -3.68
CA ILE A 171 9.75 -12.35 -3.00
C ILE A 171 8.77 -11.64 -3.94
N PRO A 172 7.51 -11.38 -3.52
CA PRO A 172 6.56 -10.63 -4.34
C PRO A 172 7.09 -9.25 -4.72
N ILE A 173 6.85 -8.80 -5.95
CA ILE A 173 7.37 -7.52 -6.45
C ILE A 173 6.94 -6.33 -5.56
N ALA A 174 5.76 -6.37 -4.98
CA ALA A 174 5.27 -5.35 -4.07
C ALA A 174 6.12 -5.20 -2.79
N ALA A 175 6.87 -6.23 -2.41
CA ALA A 175 7.76 -6.24 -1.25
C ALA A 175 9.26 -6.10 -1.62
N GLN A 176 9.60 -6.09 -2.92
CA GLN A 176 10.97 -5.90 -3.39
C GLN A 176 11.37 -4.43 -3.55
N VAL A 177 10.41 -3.51 -3.50
CA VAL A 177 10.57 -2.07 -3.76
C VAL A 177 10.54 -1.24 -2.51
#